data_d65fd543586a29668aaa01c9f9d0b712
#
_entry.id   d65fd543586a29668aaa01c9f9d0b712
#
_cell.length_a   1.000
_cell.length_b   1.000
_cell.length_c   1.000
_cell.angle_alpha   90.00
_cell.angle_beta   90.00
_cell.angle_gamma   90.00
#
_symmetry.space_group_name_H-M   'P 1'
#
loop_
_entity.id
_entity.type
_entity.pdbx_description
1 polymer ?
#
loop_
_entity_poly.entity_id
_entity_poly.type
_entity_poly.pdbx_seq_one_letter_code
_entity_poly.pdbx_strand_id
1 'polypeptide(L)'
;MKEKITIKNFTMNVLNGIALGTVLCLVPGALLGELLKYIGKLYPSLAFLSLSITISNAMIGLASGIIIGLFFKFTPVQSVSIGLATLFAGGSIIPTPDKTGLMLKGSGDIVTMIFTAALATAFILLIGDKAKNYAVIILPPLTLVIIGGIGRFTLPFFSGTTKLLGDGIKHLLTLQPIILTILIAMIFACLVVSPITSVGVALAINIEGIASGAANLGICACGFTLAIAGWAVNSKGVCFAHFIGSPKISMANIFAKPKIMLPVLCSAAVSGVFAAILNIQGSPMSAGFGFSGLVGPLAHLATTNGSALELLKAAIVFVVIPVVSGFFFVKLFTKILPIIKPEDYKLNL
;
A
#
# COMPACT_ATOMS: atom_id res chain seq x y z
N MET A 1 29.00 -17.10 -12.92
CA MET A 1 27.81 -17.60 -13.64
C MET A 1 26.65 -16.72 -13.27
N LYS A 2 26.02 -15.98 -14.21
CA LYS A 2 24.76 -15.26 -13.92
C LYS A 2 23.68 -16.34 -13.68
N GLU A 3 23.09 -16.37 -12.49
CA GLU A 3 21.92 -17.23 -12.23
C GLU A 3 20.87 -16.99 -13.31
N LYS A 4 20.33 -18.08 -13.88
CA LYS A 4 19.23 -17.98 -14.85
C LYS A 4 18.02 -17.36 -14.15
N ILE A 5 17.68 -16.12 -14.53
CA ILE A 5 16.51 -15.42 -14.02
C ILE A 5 15.27 -16.18 -14.54
N THR A 6 14.55 -16.84 -13.64
CA THR A 6 13.26 -17.47 -13.97
C THR A 6 12.16 -16.41 -13.99
N ILE A 7 11.09 -16.63 -14.76
CA ILE A 7 9.91 -15.74 -14.79
C ILE A 7 9.37 -15.53 -13.36
N LYS A 8 9.33 -16.58 -12.55
CA LYS A 8 8.88 -16.49 -11.15
C LYS A 8 9.76 -15.54 -10.33
N ASN A 9 11.10 -15.70 -10.39
CA ASN A 9 12.02 -14.83 -9.63
C ASN A 9 11.98 -13.39 -10.15
N PHE A 10 11.85 -13.20 -11.46
CA PHE A 10 11.68 -11.88 -12.06
C PHE A 10 10.44 -11.17 -11.49
N THR A 11 9.27 -11.81 -11.58
CA THR A 11 8.01 -11.24 -11.10
C THR A 11 8.05 -10.97 -9.59
N MET A 12 8.59 -11.90 -8.80
CA MET A 12 8.70 -11.73 -7.36
C MET A 12 9.61 -10.56 -6.96
N ASN A 13 10.75 -10.40 -7.63
CA ASN A 13 11.67 -9.28 -7.34
C ASN A 13 11.04 -7.93 -7.71
N VAL A 14 10.32 -7.85 -8.83
CA VAL A 14 9.57 -6.63 -9.19
C VAL A 14 8.50 -6.32 -8.16
N LEU A 15 7.67 -7.29 -7.79
CA LEU A 15 6.60 -7.09 -6.80
C LEU A 15 7.15 -6.73 -5.41
N ASN A 16 8.20 -7.41 -4.95
CA ASN A 16 8.86 -7.09 -3.67
C ASN A 16 9.46 -5.67 -3.69
N GLY A 17 10.10 -5.28 -4.79
CA GLY A 17 10.67 -3.94 -4.92
C GLY A 17 9.61 -2.83 -4.89
N ILE A 18 8.48 -3.04 -5.58
CA ILE A 18 7.33 -2.11 -5.53
C ILE A 18 6.73 -2.09 -4.11
N ALA A 19 6.54 -3.25 -3.49
CA ALA A 19 5.97 -3.33 -2.14
C ALA A 19 6.86 -2.60 -1.12
N LEU A 20 8.16 -2.89 -1.12
CA LEU A 20 9.11 -2.28 -0.19
C LEU A 20 9.27 -0.78 -0.45
N GLY A 21 9.41 -0.35 -1.70
CA GLY A 21 9.48 1.06 -2.07
C GLY A 21 8.23 1.84 -1.65
N THR A 22 7.05 1.25 -1.83
CA THR A 22 5.78 1.84 -1.36
C THR A 22 5.79 2.02 0.15
N VAL A 23 6.17 0.99 0.92
CA VAL A 23 6.19 1.06 2.38
C VAL A 23 7.18 2.10 2.87
N LEU A 24 8.41 2.12 2.35
CA LEU A 24 9.44 3.09 2.75
C LEU A 24 9.01 4.54 2.51
N CYS A 25 8.32 4.81 1.41
CA CYS A 25 7.83 6.16 1.12
C CYS A 25 6.60 6.55 1.95
N LEU A 26 5.76 5.59 2.37
CA LEU A 26 4.56 5.86 3.16
C LEU A 26 4.82 5.93 4.67
N VAL A 27 5.84 5.24 5.19
CA VAL A 27 6.17 5.21 6.62
C VAL A 27 6.38 6.60 7.24
N PRO A 28 7.09 7.56 6.62
CA PRO A 28 7.21 8.91 7.19
C PRO A 28 5.85 9.58 7.42
N GLY A 29 4.93 9.45 6.46
CA GLY A 29 3.57 9.97 6.59
C GLY A 29 2.77 9.24 7.68
N ALA A 30 2.95 7.94 7.78
CA ALA A 30 2.30 7.10 8.78
C ALA A 30 2.74 7.43 10.22
N LEU A 31 4.01 7.75 10.42
CA LEU A 31 4.56 8.05 11.75
C LEU A 31 4.40 9.53 12.14
N LEU A 32 4.62 10.44 11.20
CA LEU A 32 4.77 11.86 11.49
C LEU A 32 3.66 12.73 10.90
N GLY A 33 2.80 12.20 10.02
CA GLY A 33 1.85 13.01 9.26
C GLY A 33 0.92 13.85 10.15
N GLU A 34 0.25 13.22 11.11
CA GLU A 34 -0.66 13.93 12.02
C GLU A 34 0.09 14.85 13.00
N LEU A 35 1.26 14.41 13.47
CA LEU A 35 2.13 15.25 14.33
C LEU A 35 2.56 16.53 13.60
N LEU A 36 3.02 16.42 12.35
CA LEU A 36 3.46 17.58 11.56
C LEU A 36 2.30 18.52 11.22
N LYS A 37 1.10 17.98 10.96
CA LYS A 37 -0.11 18.80 10.80
C LYS A 37 -0.44 19.58 12.08
N TYR A 38 -0.34 18.93 13.24
CA TYR A 38 -0.59 19.57 14.52
C TYR A 38 0.46 20.65 14.83
N ILE A 39 1.74 20.37 14.62
CA ILE A 39 2.84 21.33 14.78
C ILE A 39 2.63 22.52 13.84
N GLY A 40 2.27 22.30 12.57
CA GLY A 40 2.01 23.38 11.61
C GLY A 40 0.82 24.28 11.99
N LYS A 41 -0.18 23.74 12.72
CA LYS A 41 -1.28 24.55 13.28
C LYS A 41 -0.81 25.43 14.45
N LEU A 42 0.05 24.90 15.33
CA LEU A 42 0.59 25.66 16.47
C LEU A 42 1.65 26.68 16.04
N TYR A 43 2.48 26.29 15.09
CA TYR A 43 3.61 27.08 14.60
C TYR A 43 3.55 27.17 13.07
N PRO A 44 2.84 28.17 12.49
CA PRO A 44 2.66 28.29 11.04
C PRO A 44 3.98 28.33 10.24
N SER A 45 5.05 28.85 10.84
CA SER A 45 6.41 28.85 10.25
C SER A 45 6.98 27.46 10.00
N LEU A 46 6.48 26.43 10.69
CA LEU A 46 6.89 25.03 10.53
C LEU A 46 5.95 24.19 9.64
N ALA A 47 4.87 24.80 9.11
CA ALA A 47 3.90 24.10 8.28
C ALA A 47 4.53 23.46 7.02
N PHE A 48 5.66 24.02 6.53
CA PHE A 48 6.41 23.49 5.40
C PHE A 48 6.93 22.06 5.62
N LEU A 49 7.11 21.63 6.89
CA LEU A 49 7.55 20.27 7.19
C LEU A 49 6.58 19.20 6.67
N SER A 50 5.28 19.52 6.58
CA SER A 50 4.29 18.61 5.99
C SER A 50 4.53 18.34 4.50
N LEU A 51 5.24 19.22 3.80
CA LEU A 51 5.63 19.03 2.41
C LEU A 51 6.57 17.81 2.24
N SER A 52 7.42 17.53 3.24
CA SER A 52 8.33 16.37 3.21
C SER A 52 7.56 15.05 3.06
N ILE A 53 6.39 14.92 3.71
CA ILE A 53 5.52 13.75 3.58
C ILE A 53 4.95 13.63 2.15
N THR A 54 4.47 14.75 1.61
CA THR A 54 3.92 14.80 0.25
C THR A 54 4.97 14.42 -0.79
N ILE A 55 6.20 14.92 -0.64
CA ILE A 55 7.34 14.57 -1.50
C ILE A 55 7.67 13.08 -1.35
N SER A 56 7.78 12.57 -0.12
CA SER A 56 8.06 11.16 0.13
C SER A 56 7.04 10.26 -0.58
N ASN A 57 5.74 10.55 -0.43
CA ASN A 57 4.68 9.78 -1.07
C ASN A 57 4.77 9.83 -2.61
N ALA A 58 5.15 10.96 -3.18
CA ALA A 58 5.29 11.10 -4.63
C ALA A 58 6.50 10.33 -5.20
N MET A 59 7.50 9.98 -4.36
CA MET A 59 8.72 9.29 -4.77
C MET A 59 8.60 7.76 -4.81
N ILE A 60 7.43 7.18 -4.59
CA ILE A 60 7.23 5.72 -4.57
C ILE A 60 7.82 5.05 -5.81
N GLY A 61 7.55 5.57 -7.01
CA GLY A 61 8.06 5.00 -8.25
C GLY A 61 9.59 4.99 -8.32
N LEU A 62 10.24 6.08 -7.88
CA LEU A 62 11.69 6.20 -7.86
C LEU A 62 12.31 5.20 -6.88
N ALA A 63 11.84 5.18 -5.64
CA ALA A 63 12.32 4.28 -4.60
C ALA A 63 12.14 2.81 -5.01
N SER A 64 10.96 2.46 -5.52
CA SER A 64 10.66 1.11 -5.98
C SER A 64 11.59 0.63 -7.07
N GLY A 65 11.83 1.46 -8.09
CA GLY A 65 12.71 1.09 -9.20
C GLY A 65 14.17 0.91 -8.77
N ILE A 66 14.65 1.74 -7.84
CA ILE A 66 16.00 1.58 -7.26
C ILE A 66 16.08 0.25 -6.49
N ILE A 67 15.09 -0.07 -5.65
CA ILE A 67 15.06 -1.31 -4.87
C ILE A 67 14.99 -2.53 -5.79
N ILE A 68 14.19 -2.49 -6.85
CA ILE A 68 14.17 -3.55 -7.87
C ILE A 68 15.58 -3.74 -8.43
N GLY A 69 16.26 -2.66 -8.79
CA GLY A 69 17.64 -2.73 -9.28
C GLY A 69 18.57 -3.41 -8.29
N LEU A 70 18.43 -3.14 -6.99
CA LEU A 70 19.22 -3.82 -5.94
C LEU A 70 18.95 -5.33 -5.90
N PHE A 71 17.67 -5.75 -6.00
CA PHE A 71 17.32 -7.18 -6.03
C PHE A 71 17.89 -7.91 -7.25
N PHE A 72 18.03 -7.20 -8.39
CA PHE A 72 18.68 -7.75 -9.59
C PHE A 72 20.21 -7.55 -9.60
N LYS A 73 20.79 -6.97 -8.54
CA LYS A 73 22.22 -6.65 -8.44
C LYS A 73 22.70 -5.76 -9.58
N PHE A 74 21.87 -4.83 -10.00
CA PHE A 74 22.18 -3.84 -11.03
C PHE A 74 23.13 -2.76 -10.51
N THR A 75 23.81 -2.09 -11.43
CA THR A 75 24.61 -0.90 -11.11
C THR A 75 23.70 0.25 -10.63
N PRO A 76 24.25 1.25 -9.92
CA PRO A 76 23.48 2.43 -9.54
C PRO A 76 22.79 3.12 -10.73
N VAL A 77 23.50 3.24 -11.87
CA VAL A 77 22.95 3.85 -13.10
C VAL A 77 21.73 3.08 -13.60
N GLN A 78 21.83 1.76 -13.67
CA GLN A 78 20.75 0.88 -14.09
C GLN A 78 19.54 0.99 -13.15
N SER A 79 19.78 0.95 -11.84
CA SER A 79 18.75 1.02 -10.81
C SER A 79 17.99 2.36 -10.84
N VAL A 80 18.72 3.48 -10.91
CA VAL A 80 18.13 4.81 -11.00
C VAL A 80 17.36 5.00 -12.31
N SER A 81 17.84 4.45 -13.42
CA SER A 81 17.11 4.50 -14.69
C SER A 81 15.74 3.84 -14.62
N ILE A 82 15.64 2.67 -13.94
CA ILE A 82 14.36 2.02 -13.68
C ILE A 82 13.47 2.92 -12.81
N GLY A 83 14.06 3.51 -11.75
CA GLY A 83 13.32 4.38 -10.84
C GLY A 83 12.72 5.62 -11.51
N LEU A 84 13.52 6.30 -12.36
CA LEU A 84 13.05 7.48 -13.10
C LEU A 84 11.91 7.14 -14.06
N ALA A 85 12.01 6.04 -14.80
CA ALA A 85 10.93 5.59 -15.70
C ALA A 85 9.65 5.25 -14.94
N THR A 86 9.80 4.53 -13.82
CA THR A 86 8.67 4.12 -12.97
C THR A 86 7.99 5.33 -12.31
N LEU A 87 8.75 6.31 -11.82
CA LEU A 87 8.23 7.56 -11.28
C LEU A 87 7.42 8.33 -12.32
N PHE A 88 8.00 8.54 -13.50
CA PHE A 88 7.35 9.27 -14.60
C PHE A 88 6.04 8.60 -15.04
N ALA A 89 6.05 7.28 -15.19
CA ALA A 89 4.89 6.51 -15.61
C ALA A 89 3.76 6.54 -14.58
N GLY A 90 4.08 6.44 -13.28
CA GLY A 90 3.10 6.33 -12.21
C GLY A 90 2.20 7.55 -12.01
N GLY A 91 2.57 8.71 -12.53
CA GLY A 91 1.72 9.90 -12.53
C GLY A 91 1.57 10.58 -11.17
N SER A 92 2.50 10.36 -10.25
CA SER A 92 2.57 11.09 -8.98
C SER A 92 2.98 12.56 -9.15
N ILE A 93 3.64 12.88 -10.26
CA ILE A 93 4.01 14.23 -10.66
C ILE A 93 3.33 14.54 -12.00
N ILE A 94 2.57 15.63 -12.03
CA ILE A 94 1.82 16.05 -13.22
C ILE A 94 2.01 17.56 -13.46
N PRO A 95 1.81 18.05 -14.70
CA PRO A 95 1.75 19.48 -14.95
C PRO A 95 0.63 20.15 -14.16
N THR A 96 0.84 21.39 -13.74
CA THR A 96 -0.22 22.25 -13.22
C THR A 96 -1.28 22.52 -14.30
N PRO A 97 -2.53 22.87 -13.95
CA PRO A 97 -3.59 23.13 -14.93
C PRO A 97 -3.22 24.20 -15.98
N ASP A 98 -2.46 25.21 -15.57
CA ASP A 98 -1.93 26.29 -16.42
C ASP A 98 -0.66 25.89 -17.20
N LYS A 99 -0.15 24.67 -16.97
CA LYS A 99 1.07 24.11 -17.58
C LYS A 99 2.36 24.91 -17.30
N THR A 100 2.36 25.79 -16.31
CA THR A 100 3.53 26.63 -15.97
C THR A 100 4.47 25.93 -14.99
N GLY A 101 4.02 24.88 -14.31
CA GLY A 101 4.77 24.18 -13.30
C GLY A 101 4.42 22.71 -13.19
N LEU A 102 4.90 22.07 -12.11
CA LEU A 102 4.60 20.69 -11.76
C LEU A 102 3.94 20.63 -10.39
N MET A 103 2.95 19.75 -10.23
CA MET A 103 2.31 19.48 -8.96
C MET A 103 2.42 18.01 -8.57
N LEU A 104 2.48 17.75 -7.26
CA LEU A 104 2.48 16.41 -6.69
C LEU A 104 1.03 15.93 -6.53
N LYS A 105 0.71 14.78 -7.13
CA LYS A 105 -0.62 14.14 -7.10
C LYS A 105 -0.58 12.83 -6.32
N GLY A 106 -0.21 12.89 -5.04
CA GLY A 106 -0.17 11.70 -4.18
C GLY A 106 0.86 10.65 -4.60
N SER A 107 0.55 9.39 -4.38
CA SER A 107 1.46 8.25 -4.59
C SER A 107 1.55 7.75 -6.05
N GLY A 108 0.70 8.24 -6.94
CA GLY A 108 0.59 7.71 -8.31
C GLY A 108 -0.12 6.35 -8.39
N ASP A 109 -0.17 5.78 -9.60
CA ASP A 109 -0.81 4.49 -9.88
C ASP A 109 0.19 3.34 -9.78
N ILE A 110 0.00 2.48 -8.77
CA ILE A 110 0.94 1.39 -8.46
C ILE A 110 0.90 0.29 -9.53
N VAL A 111 -0.25 0.05 -10.18
CA VAL A 111 -0.36 -0.96 -11.25
C VAL A 111 0.50 -0.54 -12.45
N THR A 112 0.38 0.72 -12.86
CA THR A 112 1.23 1.31 -13.90
C THR A 112 2.71 1.26 -13.52
N MET A 113 3.04 1.52 -12.25
CA MET A 113 4.42 1.42 -11.75
C MET A 113 4.96 -0.01 -11.85
N ILE A 114 4.18 -1.04 -11.49
CA ILE A 114 4.58 -2.45 -11.62
C ILE A 114 4.86 -2.79 -13.08
N PHE A 115 3.94 -2.44 -13.97
CA PHE A 115 4.08 -2.68 -15.40
C PHE A 115 5.35 -2.01 -15.96
N THR A 116 5.52 -0.73 -15.67
CA THR A 116 6.66 0.05 -16.17
C THR A 116 7.98 -0.44 -15.58
N ALA A 117 8.02 -0.75 -14.28
CA ALA A 117 9.21 -1.27 -13.63
C ALA A 117 9.61 -2.64 -14.20
N ALA A 118 8.63 -3.50 -14.49
CA ALA A 118 8.89 -4.79 -15.15
C ALA A 118 9.50 -4.59 -16.55
N LEU A 119 8.90 -3.71 -17.36
CA LEU A 119 9.43 -3.38 -18.69
C LEU A 119 10.83 -2.76 -18.61
N ALA A 120 11.05 -1.81 -17.71
CA ALA A 120 12.36 -1.17 -17.52
C ALA A 120 13.41 -2.17 -17.06
N THR A 121 13.06 -3.08 -16.15
CA THR A 121 13.94 -4.15 -15.69
C THR A 121 14.30 -5.09 -16.82
N ALA A 122 13.32 -5.52 -17.63
CA ALA A 122 13.55 -6.37 -18.80
C ALA A 122 14.45 -5.65 -19.83
N PHE A 123 14.21 -4.38 -20.10
CA PHE A 123 15.03 -3.56 -20.98
C PHE A 123 16.48 -3.47 -20.50
N ILE A 124 16.71 -3.24 -19.20
CA ILE A 124 18.06 -3.19 -18.61
C ILE A 124 18.74 -4.56 -18.69
N LEU A 125 18.02 -5.67 -18.49
CA LEU A 125 18.57 -7.02 -18.67
C LEU A 125 19.03 -7.28 -20.10
N LEU A 126 18.33 -6.72 -21.10
CA LEU A 126 18.65 -6.91 -22.52
C LEU A 126 19.82 -6.04 -23.00
N ILE A 127 19.91 -4.81 -22.51
CA ILE A 127 20.81 -3.78 -23.08
C ILE A 127 21.91 -3.35 -22.10
N GLY A 128 21.68 -3.47 -20.78
CA GLY A 128 22.53 -2.86 -19.76
C GLY A 128 24.01 -3.22 -19.87
N ASP A 129 24.32 -4.50 -20.11
CA ASP A 129 25.71 -4.95 -20.28
C ASP A 129 26.34 -4.52 -21.63
N LYS A 130 25.51 -4.29 -22.66
CA LYS A 130 25.98 -3.84 -23.99
C LYS A 130 26.34 -2.36 -24.02
N ALA A 131 25.73 -1.57 -23.14
CA ALA A 131 25.99 -0.14 -23.02
C ALA A 131 27.41 0.18 -22.47
N LYS A 132 28.01 -0.75 -21.69
CA LYS A 132 29.38 -0.63 -21.15
C LYS A 132 29.72 0.78 -20.67
N ASN A 133 30.75 1.39 -21.26
CA ASN A 133 31.27 2.71 -20.91
C ASN A 133 30.27 3.86 -21.19
N TYR A 134 29.27 3.64 -22.03
CA TYR A 134 28.26 4.63 -22.39
C TYR A 134 26.97 4.47 -21.55
N ALA A 135 26.95 3.56 -20.58
CA ALA A 135 25.74 3.27 -19.77
C ALA A 135 25.14 4.52 -19.12
N VAL A 136 25.98 5.45 -18.62
CA VAL A 136 25.50 6.68 -17.95
C VAL A 136 24.76 7.61 -18.92
N ILE A 137 25.17 7.62 -20.19
CA ILE A 137 24.59 8.52 -21.22
C ILE A 137 23.38 7.85 -21.89
N ILE A 138 23.41 6.54 -22.05
CA ILE A 138 22.41 5.81 -22.85
C ILE A 138 21.22 5.34 -22.01
N LEU A 139 21.47 4.70 -20.85
CA LEU A 139 20.42 4.03 -20.10
C LEU A 139 19.40 4.99 -19.49
N PRO A 140 19.75 6.08 -18.79
CA PRO A 140 18.76 6.96 -18.20
C PRO A 140 17.80 7.57 -19.23
N PRO A 141 18.26 8.22 -20.33
CA PRO A 141 17.35 8.85 -21.28
C PRO A 141 16.48 7.83 -22.02
N LEU A 142 17.04 6.69 -22.47
CA LEU A 142 16.25 5.69 -23.18
C LEU A 142 15.22 5.04 -22.27
N THR A 143 15.61 4.67 -21.04
CA THR A 143 14.68 4.04 -20.10
C THR A 143 13.58 5.03 -19.69
N LEU A 144 13.94 6.29 -19.39
CA LEU A 144 12.98 7.31 -18.99
C LEU A 144 11.99 7.64 -20.12
N VAL A 145 12.52 7.96 -21.32
CA VAL A 145 11.67 8.48 -22.40
C VAL A 145 10.89 7.35 -23.07
N ILE A 146 11.54 6.23 -23.41
CA ILE A 146 10.89 5.15 -24.15
C ILE A 146 10.04 4.31 -23.19
N ILE A 147 10.65 3.71 -22.18
CA ILE A 147 9.92 2.79 -21.29
C ILE A 147 8.99 3.55 -20.36
N GLY A 148 9.45 4.65 -19.78
CA GLY A 148 8.60 5.53 -18.97
C GLY A 148 7.47 6.15 -19.79
N GLY A 149 7.73 6.50 -21.06
CA GLY A 149 6.72 6.98 -22.01
C GLY A 149 5.63 5.95 -22.31
N ILE A 150 6.02 4.68 -22.58
CA ILE A 150 5.08 3.58 -22.75
C ILE A 150 4.24 3.41 -21.48
N GLY A 151 4.87 3.38 -20.30
CA GLY A 151 4.18 3.29 -19.03
C GLY A 151 3.20 4.46 -18.82
N ARG A 152 3.62 5.68 -19.12
CA ARG A 152 2.77 6.87 -19.02
C ARG A 152 1.57 6.81 -19.96
N PHE A 153 1.77 6.30 -21.16
CA PHE A 153 0.69 6.09 -22.13
C PHE A 153 -0.35 5.06 -21.64
N THR A 154 0.08 4.03 -20.92
CA THR A 154 -0.82 3.00 -20.35
C THR A 154 -1.50 3.43 -19.05
N LEU A 155 -1.11 4.53 -18.43
CA LEU A 155 -1.66 5.02 -17.16
C LEU A 155 -3.19 5.16 -17.17
N PRO A 156 -3.85 5.75 -18.18
CA PRO A 156 -5.32 5.85 -18.21
C PRO A 156 -6.00 4.47 -18.21
N PHE A 157 -5.40 3.48 -18.88
CA PHE A 157 -5.92 2.11 -18.92
C PHE A 157 -5.87 1.47 -17.53
N PHE A 158 -4.72 1.49 -16.86
CA PHE A 158 -4.56 0.87 -15.54
C PHE A 158 -5.32 1.62 -14.44
N SER A 159 -5.36 2.95 -14.47
CA SER A 159 -6.15 3.72 -13.51
C SER A 159 -7.66 3.50 -13.70
N GLY A 160 -8.09 3.15 -14.91
CA GLY A 160 -9.46 2.74 -15.19
C GLY A 160 -9.89 1.48 -14.43
N THR A 161 -8.97 0.55 -14.16
CA THR A 161 -9.27 -0.66 -13.37
C THR A 161 -9.67 -0.31 -11.93
N THR A 162 -9.02 0.68 -11.32
CA THR A 162 -9.37 1.19 -9.99
C THR A 162 -10.78 1.76 -9.96
N LYS A 163 -11.17 2.47 -11.01
CA LYS A 163 -12.52 3.03 -11.15
C LYS A 163 -13.59 1.95 -11.31
N LEU A 164 -13.34 0.93 -12.16
CA LEU A 164 -14.26 -0.18 -12.35
C LEU A 164 -14.51 -0.96 -11.05
N LEU A 165 -13.46 -1.20 -10.27
CA LEU A 165 -13.60 -1.83 -8.95
C LEU A 165 -14.38 -0.94 -7.99
N GLY A 166 -14.13 0.37 -8.00
CA GLY A 166 -14.90 1.33 -7.24
C GLY A 166 -16.40 1.24 -7.55
N ASP A 167 -16.76 1.26 -8.82
CA ASP A 167 -18.16 1.17 -9.25
C ASP A 167 -18.80 -0.17 -8.80
N GLY A 168 -18.07 -1.29 -8.86
CA GLY A 168 -18.53 -2.56 -8.30
C GLY A 168 -18.81 -2.50 -6.78
N ILE A 169 -17.94 -1.83 -6.02
CA ILE A 169 -18.10 -1.68 -4.57
C ILE A 169 -19.29 -0.77 -4.21
N LYS A 170 -19.62 0.23 -5.03
CA LYS A 170 -20.78 1.11 -4.81
C LYS A 170 -22.09 0.34 -4.63
N HIS A 171 -22.29 -0.74 -5.35
CA HIS A 171 -23.48 -1.57 -5.21
C HIS A 171 -23.61 -2.20 -3.82
N LEU A 172 -22.50 -2.40 -3.11
CA LEU A 172 -22.53 -2.92 -1.75
C LEU A 172 -23.04 -1.91 -0.73
N LEU A 173 -22.93 -0.59 -1.02
CA LEU A 173 -23.36 0.48 -0.10
C LEU A 173 -24.88 0.50 0.15
N THR A 174 -25.65 -0.27 -0.62
CA THR A 174 -27.11 -0.42 -0.44
C THR A 174 -27.48 -1.59 0.47
N LEU A 175 -26.51 -2.39 0.91
CA LEU A 175 -26.77 -3.55 1.75
C LEU A 175 -27.05 -3.16 3.21
N GLN A 176 -27.63 -4.12 3.96
CA GLN A 176 -27.82 -3.97 5.40
C GLN A 176 -26.48 -3.71 6.12
N PRO A 177 -26.43 -2.87 7.17
CA PRO A 177 -25.18 -2.38 7.76
C PRO A 177 -24.17 -3.46 8.15
N ILE A 178 -24.62 -4.57 8.77
CA ILE A 178 -23.71 -5.64 9.20
C ILE A 178 -23.10 -6.36 7.99
N ILE A 179 -23.89 -6.70 6.97
CA ILE A 179 -23.43 -7.37 5.76
C ILE A 179 -22.48 -6.44 4.99
N LEU A 180 -22.87 -5.17 4.85
CA LEU A 180 -22.07 -4.13 4.24
C LEU A 180 -20.69 -4.04 4.89
N THR A 181 -20.64 -3.87 6.20
CA THR A 181 -19.37 -3.65 6.93
C THR A 181 -18.46 -4.87 6.88
N ILE A 182 -19.02 -6.09 6.95
CA ILE A 182 -18.24 -7.32 6.77
C ILE A 182 -17.58 -7.35 5.39
N LEU A 183 -18.37 -7.16 4.33
CA LEU A 183 -17.88 -7.23 2.96
C LEU A 183 -16.87 -6.12 2.66
N ILE A 184 -17.15 -4.89 3.09
CA ILE A 184 -16.21 -3.76 2.90
C ILE A 184 -14.90 -4.00 3.65
N ALA A 185 -14.94 -4.48 4.90
CA ALA A 185 -13.72 -4.80 5.65
C ALA A 185 -12.88 -5.87 4.94
N MET A 186 -13.50 -6.95 4.46
CA MET A 186 -12.81 -8.01 3.73
C MET A 186 -12.22 -7.51 2.39
N ILE A 187 -12.98 -6.71 1.64
CA ILE A 187 -12.53 -6.14 0.36
C ILE A 187 -11.34 -5.21 0.59
N PHE A 188 -11.40 -4.31 1.57
CA PHE A 188 -10.31 -3.38 1.84
C PHE A 188 -9.07 -4.09 2.44
N ALA A 189 -9.26 -5.19 3.18
CA ALA A 189 -8.16 -6.07 3.57
C ALA A 189 -7.45 -6.72 2.37
N CYS A 190 -8.19 -7.06 1.29
CA CYS A 190 -7.60 -7.52 0.03
C CYS A 190 -6.95 -6.37 -0.76
N LEU A 191 -7.62 -5.22 -0.86
CA LEU A 191 -7.13 -4.08 -1.62
C LEU A 191 -5.80 -3.56 -1.08
N VAL A 192 -5.64 -3.47 0.25
CA VAL A 192 -4.43 -2.91 0.85
C VAL A 192 -3.17 -3.74 0.54
N VAL A 193 -3.30 -5.03 0.34
CA VAL A 193 -2.19 -5.93 -0.04
C VAL A 193 -2.12 -6.20 -1.54
N SER A 194 -2.99 -5.60 -2.33
CA SER A 194 -3.01 -5.68 -3.79
C SER A 194 -2.22 -4.52 -4.42
N PRO A 195 -1.95 -4.56 -5.74
CA PRO A 195 -1.37 -3.42 -6.46
C PRO A 195 -2.28 -2.19 -6.49
N ILE A 196 -3.57 -2.36 -6.23
CA ILE A 196 -4.55 -1.29 -6.30
C ILE A 196 -4.42 -0.39 -5.08
N THR A 197 -4.60 0.91 -5.26
CA THR A 197 -4.60 1.86 -4.14
C THR A 197 -5.95 1.82 -3.42
N SER A 198 -5.95 1.34 -2.17
CA SER A 198 -7.14 1.33 -1.32
C SER A 198 -7.72 2.75 -1.11
N VAL A 199 -6.84 3.75 -0.93
CA VAL A 199 -7.23 5.16 -0.83
C VAL A 199 -7.85 5.66 -2.14
N GLY A 200 -7.26 5.30 -3.29
CA GLY A 200 -7.79 5.67 -4.60
C GLY A 200 -9.20 5.12 -4.85
N VAL A 201 -9.44 3.86 -4.49
CA VAL A 201 -10.77 3.25 -4.55
C VAL A 201 -11.74 3.98 -3.62
N ALA A 202 -11.34 4.21 -2.36
CA ALA A 202 -12.17 4.88 -1.36
C ALA A 202 -12.65 6.28 -1.84
N LEU A 203 -11.73 7.07 -2.41
CA LEU A 203 -12.02 8.39 -2.96
C LEU A 203 -12.92 8.32 -4.22
N ALA A 204 -12.66 7.35 -5.11
CA ALA A 204 -13.41 7.19 -6.35
C ALA A 204 -14.90 6.88 -6.09
N ILE A 205 -15.21 6.14 -5.01
CA ILE A 205 -16.58 5.79 -4.63
C ILE A 205 -17.17 6.74 -3.59
N ASN A 206 -16.40 7.69 -3.11
CA ASN A 206 -16.75 8.61 -2.02
C ASN A 206 -17.30 7.87 -0.79
N ILE A 207 -16.60 6.80 -0.37
CA ILE A 207 -17.03 5.97 0.76
C ILE A 207 -16.93 6.73 2.08
N GLU A 208 -18.03 6.83 2.82
CA GLU A 208 -18.10 7.61 4.06
C GLU A 208 -18.86 6.86 5.14
N GLY A 209 -18.94 7.45 6.33
CA GLY A 209 -19.70 6.91 7.44
C GLY A 209 -19.18 5.56 7.90
N ILE A 210 -20.10 4.66 8.22
CA ILE A 210 -19.82 3.31 8.73
C ILE A 210 -19.05 2.43 7.71
N ALA A 211 -19.28 2.64 6.41
CA ALA A 211 -18.58 1.91 5.36
C ALA A 211 -17.09 2.30 5.32
N SER A 212 -16.76 3.59 5.50
CA SER A 212 -15.37 4.04 5.64
C SER A 212 -14.73 3.52 6.93
N GLY A 213 -15.47 3.50 8.04
CA GLY A 213 -15.02 2.89 9.29
C GLY A 213 -14.67 1.42 9.09
N ALA A 214 -15.54 0.65 8.45
CA ALA A 214 -15.34 -0.77 8.14
C ALA A 214 -14.11 -0.99 7.21
N ALA A 215 -13.91 -0.14 6.21
CA ALA A 215 -12.75 -0.19 5.34
C ALA A 215 -11.44 -0.05 6.14
N ASN A 216 -11.39 0.93 7.05
CA ASN A 216 -10.25 1.13 7.93
C ASN A 216 -10.01 -0.08 8.86
N LEU A 217 -11.07 -0.64 9.45
CA LEU A 217 -10.96 -1.80 10.34
C LEU A 217 -10.50 -3.07 9.58
N GLY A 218 -10.92 -3.25 8.34
CA GLY A 218 -10.44 -4.33 7.48
C GLY A 218 -8.92 -4.25 7.24
N ILE A 219 -8.41 -3.04 7.00
CA ILE A 219 -6.98 -2.80 6.83
C ILE A 219 -6.22 -3.01 8.14
N CYS A 220 -6.78 -2.60 9.30
CA CYS A 220 -6.21 -2.89 10.61
C CYS A 220 -6.11 -4.40 10.85
N ALA A 221 -7.19 -5.13 10.59
CA ALA A 221 -7.21 -6.58 10.71
C ALA A 221 -6.14 -7.24 9.83
N CYS A 222 -5.98 -6.75 8.60
CA CYS A 222 -4.91 -7.22 7.70
C CYS A 222 -3.52 -6.97 8.28
N GLY A 223 -3.24 -5.75 8.72
CA GLY A 223 -1.93 -5.37 9.25
C GLY A 223 -1.55 -6.15 10.50
N PHE A 224 -2.44 -6.20 11.48
CA PHE A 224 -2.18 -6.94 12.74
C PHE A 224 -2.08 -8.45 12.52
N THR A 225 -2.98 -9.04 11.72
CA THR A 225 -2.96 -10.49 11.45
C THR A 225 -1.69 -10.92 10.74
N LEU A 226 -1.22 -10.18 9.72
CA LEU A 226 0.03 -10.47 9.01
C LEU A 226 1.25 -10.26 9.92
N ALA A 227 1.24 -9.23 10.77
CA ALA A 227 2.30 -9.02 11.77
C ALA A 227 2.41 -10.20 12.74
N ILE A 228 1.27 -10.67 13.27
CA ILE A 228 1.18 -11.81 14.19
C ILE A 228 1.65 -13.09 13.49
N ALA A 229 1.13 -13.36 12.30
CA ALA A 229 1.45 -14.56 11.53
C ALA A 229 2.94 -14.64 11.16
N GLY A 230 3.54 -13.50 10.81
CA GLY A 230 4.95 -13.40 10.45
C GLY A 230 5.93 -13.27 11.63
N TRP A 231 5.44 -13.19 12.87
CA TRP A 231 6.26 -12.84 14.05
C TRP A 231 7.45 -13.74 14.32
N ALA A 232 7.30 -15.04 14.05
CA ALA A 232 8.34 -16.04 14.27
C ALA A 232 9.38 -16.12 13.14
N VAL A 233 9.03 -15.65 11.93
CA VAL A 233 9.82 -15.89 10.70
C VAL A 233 10.38 -14.61 10.07
N ASN A 234 10.00 -13.43 10.57
CA ASN A 234 10.49 -12.13 10.10
C ASN A 234 11.11 -11.33 11.24
N SER A 235 11.88 -10.30 10.91
CA SER A 235 12.38 -9.35 11.91
C SER A 235 11.22 -8.57 12.55
N LYS A 236 11.39 -8.12 13.79
CA LYS A 236 10.35 -7.36 14.52
C LYS A 236 9.96 -6.08 13.78
N GLY A 237 10.95 -5.37 13.22
CA GLY A 237 10.69 -4.16 12.43
C GLY A 237 9.79 -4.42 11.21
N VAL A 238 9.98 -5.53 10.50
CA VAL A 238 9.12 -5.96 9.39
C VAL A 238 7.70 -6.27 9.88
N CYS A 239 7.57 -6.95 11.04
CA CYS A 239 6.25 -7.22 11.62
C CYS A 239 5.52 -5.91 11.98
N PHE A 240 6.21 -4.96 12.63
CA PHE A 240 5.63 -3.64 12.93
C PHE A 240 5.25 -2.84 11.68
N ALA A 241 6.04 -2.94 10.61
CA ALA A 241 5.77 -2.25 9.36
C ALA A 241 4.39 -2.61 8.74
N HIS A 242 3.82 -3.78 9.04
CA HIS A 242 2.51 -4.18 8.53
C HIS A 242 1.37 -3.29 9.02
N PHE A 243 1.38 -2.84 10.26
CA PHE A 243 0.28 -2.04 10.82
C PHE A 243 0.65 -0.57 11.06
N ILE A 244 1.92 -0.25 11.30
CA ILE A 244 2.38 1.14 11.39
C ILE A 244 2.56 1.74 9.99
N GLY A 245 3.17 0.98 9.08
CA GLY A 245 3.41 1.38 7.69
C GLY A 245 2.27 0.95 6.76
N SER A 246 2.44 -0.21 6.13
CA SER A 246 1.41 -0.77 5.25
C SER A 246 1.53 -2.29 5.13
N PRO A 247 0.41 -3.05 5.19
CA PRO A 247 0.38 -4.49 4.92
C PRO A 247 0.86 -4.85 3.50
N LYS A 248 0.95 -3.89 2.60
CA LYS A 248 1.41 -4.05 1.22
C LYS A 248 2.82 -4.67 1.12
N ILE A 249 3.62 -4.60 2.18
CA ILE A 249 4.93 -5.28 2.27
C ILE A 249 4.82 -6.80 2.02
N SER A 250 3.66 -7.41 2.33
CA SER A 250 3.38 -8.82 2.07
C SER A 250 2.80 -9.09 0.67
N MET A 251 2.64 -8.09 -0.21
CA MET A 251 1.96 -8.21 -1.49
C MET A 251 2.51 -9.37 -2.33
N ALA A 252 3.82 -9.40 -2.56
CA ALA A 252 4.44 -10.44 -3.38
C ALA A 252 4.25 -11.85 -2.79
N ASN A 253 4.30 -11.95 -1.46
CA ASN A 253 4.11 -13.22 -0.75
C ASN A 253 2.66 -13.74 -0.87
N ILE A 254 1.69 -12.83 -0.81
CA ILE A 254 0.26 -13.14 -0.99
C ILE A 254 -0.01 -13.61 -2.41
N PHE A 255 0.56 -12.97 -3.43
CA PHE A 255 0.45 -13.43 -4.82
C PHE A 255 1.05 -14.83 -5.03
N ALA A 256 2.17 -15.13 -4.35
CA ALA A 256 2.80 -16.45 -4.41
C ALA A 256 2.00 -17.54 -3.66
N LYS A 257 1.33 -17.16 -2.56
CA LYS A 257 0.64 -18.08 -1.63
C LYS A 257 -0.68 -17.48 -1.14
N PRO A 258 -1.74 -17.39 -1.97
CA PRO A 258 -2.99 -16.72 -1.61
C PRO A 258 -3.67 -17.25 -0.33
N LYS A 259 -3.44 -18.51 0.02
CA LYS A 259 -4.00 -19.13 1.23
C LYS A 259 -3.67 -18.39 2.53
N ILE A 260 -2.56 -17.65 2.57
CA ILE A 260 -2.17 -16.86 3.76
C ILE A 260 -3.15 -15.73 4.07
N MET A 261 -4.05 -15.40 3.15
CA MET A 261 -5.13 -14.43 3.37
C MET A 261 -6.30 -15.01 4.19
N LEU A 262 -6.45 -16.31 4.36
CA LEU A 262 -7.59 -16.89 5.09
C LEU A 262 -7.74 -16.33 6.51
N PRO A 263 -6.72 -16.35 7.40
CA PRO A 263 -6.87 -15.75 8.72
C PRO A 263 -7.10 -14.23 8.67
N VAL A 264 -6.56 -13.54 7.67
CA VAL A 264 -6.76 -12.10 7.46
C VAL A 264 -8.23 -11.80 7.15
N LEU A 265 -8.82 -12.55 6.21
CA LEU A 265 -10.23 -12.35 5.81
C LEU A 265 -11.18 -12.65 6.96
N CYS A 266 -10.93 -13.72 7.72
CA CYS A 266 -11.73 -14.03 8.91
C CYS A 266 -11.61 -12.91 9.97
N SER A 267 -10.41 -12.41 10.23
CA SER A 267 -10.20 -11.29 11.17
C SER A 267 -10.85 -10.00 10.67
N ALA A 268 -10.77 -9.72 9.36
CA ALA A 268 -11.43 -8.57 8.75
C ALA A 268 -12.95 -8.67 8.83
N ALA A 269 -13.52 -9.86 8.64
CA ALA A 269 -14.95 -10.08 8.79
C ALA A 269 -15.43 -9.79 10.23
N VAL A 270 -14.71 -10.29 11.24
CA VAL A 270 -15.00 -9.98 12.66
C VAL A 270 -14.89 -8.48 12.91
N SER A 271 -13.83 -7.83 12.43
CA SER A 271 -13.66 -6.38 12.56
C SER A 271 -14.79 -5.59 11.89
N GLY A 272 -15.29 -6.08 10.74
CA GLY A 272 -16.46 -5.54 10.05
C GLY A 272 -17.75 -5.63 10.90
N VAL A 273 -17.98 -6.76 11.58
CA VAL A 273 -19.13 -6.89 12.53
C VAL A 273 -19.06 -5.82 13.61
N PHE A 274 -17.87 -5.63 14.21
CA PHE A 274 -17.71 -4.61 15.25
C PHE A 274 -17.80 -3.18 14.71
N ALA A 275 -17.46 -2.94 13.44
CA ALA A 275 -17.71 -1.65 12.79
C ALA A 275 -19.20 -1.29 12.82
N ALA A 276 -20.07 -2.28 12.52
CA ALA A 276 -21.51 -2.08 12.56
C ALA A 276 -22.04 -1.89 14.00
N ILE A 277 -21.69 -2.80 14.92
CA ILE A 277 -22.21 -2.81 16.30
C ILE A 277 -21.83 -1.52 17.04
N LEU A 278 -20.60 -1.06 16.88
CA LEU A 278 -20.06 0.12 17.58
C LEU A 278 -20.17 1.41 16.77
N ASN A 279 -20.83 1.34 15.59
CA ASN A 279 -21.05 2.47 14.69
C ASN A 279 -19.77 3.27 14.38
N ILE A 280 -18.73 2.56 13.94
CA ILE A 280 -17.43 3.18 13.66
C ILE A 280 -17.50 3.98 12.36
N GLN A 281 -17.20 5.27 12.46
CA GLN A 281 -17.33 6.21 11.36
C GLN A 281 -15.96 6.50 10.72
N GLY A 282 -15.99 6.99 9.49
CA GLY A 282 -14.81 7.48 8.78
C GLY A 282 -15.20 8.42 7.63
N SER A 283 -14.20 8.98 6.98
CA SER A 283 -14.34 9.87 5.83
C SER A 283 -13.74 9.24 4.57
N PRO A 284 -14.10 9.71 3.36
CA PRO A 284 -13.48 9.23 2.12
C PRO A 284 -11.95 9.37 2.11
N MET A 285 -11.45 10.43 2.74
CA MET A 285 -10.01 10.69 2.87
C MET A 285 -9.30 9.74 3.83
N SER A 286 -9.99 9.20 4.83
CA SER A 286 -9.41 8.27 5.81
C SER A 286 -9.50 6.83 5.36
N ALA A 287 -10.52 6.47 4.60
CA ALA A 287 -10.72 5.11 4.15
C ALA A 287 -9.54 4.65 3.29
N GLY A 288 -8.95 3.54 3.64
CA GLY A 288 -7.79 3.02 2.95
C GLY A 288 -6.46 3.13 3.70
N PHE A 289 -6.42 3.77 4.87
CA PHE A 289 -5.23 3.89 5.71
C PHE A 289 -5.22 2.90 6.89
N GLY A 290 -6.38 2.55 7.42
CA GLY A 290 -6.48 1.68 8.60
C GLY A 290 -5.84 2.32 9.83
N PHE A 291 -4.91 1.58 10.46
CA PHE A 291 -4.15 2.06 11.62
C PHE A 291 -2.96 2.96 11.25
N SER A 292 -2.53 2.92 9.99
CA SER A 292 -1.37 3.67 9.53
C SER A 292 -1.52 5.17 9.82
N GLY A 293 -0.56 5.74 10.52
CA GLY A 293 -0.60 7.15 10.95
C GLY A 293 -1.77 7.52 11.88
N LEU A 294 -2.41 6.54 12.49
CA LEU A 294 -3.64 6.71 13.27
C LEU A 294 -4.78 7.36 12.47
N VAL A 295 -4.71 7.34 11.12
CA VAL A 295 -5.68 8.04 10.26
C VAL A 295 -7.09 7.51 10.48
N GLY A 296 -7.27 6.18 10.54
CA GLY A 296 -8.58 5.57 10.81
C GLY A 296 -9.16 5.94 12.18
N PRO A 297 -8.41 5.71 13.30
CA PRO A 297 -8.85 6.11 14.65
C PRO A 297 -9.17 7.61 14.75
N LEU A 298 -8.28 8.48 14.24
CA LEU A 298 -8.48 9.92 14.30
C LEU A 298 -9.66 10.39 13.45
N ALA A 299 -9.91 9.77 12.30
CA ALA A 299 -11.09 10.07 11.49
C ALA A 299 -12.38 9.72 12.20
N HIS A 300 -12.43 8.58 12.92
CA HIS A 300 -13.58 8.23 13.74
C HIS A 300 -13.81 9.28 14.85
N LEU A 301 -12.76 9.67 15.57
CA LEU A 301 -12.86 10.68 16.62
C LEU A 301 -13.25 12.06 16.08
N ALA A 302 -12.81 12.41 14.87
CA ALA A 302 -13.17 13.68 14.22
C ALA A 302 -14.61 13.72 13.71
N THR A 303 -15.19 12.58 13.37
CA THR A 303 -16.60 12.46 12.92
C THR A 303 -17.57 12.25 14.07
N THR A 304 -17.06 12.01 15.27
CA THR A 304 -17.80 11.90 16.51
C THR A 304 -17.43 13.04 17.46
N ASN A 305 -18.05 13.13 18.61
CA ASN A 305 -17.75 14.19 19.58
C ASN A 305 -16.40 14.04 20.32
N GLY A 306 -15.60 13.02 19.97
CA GLY A 306 -14.29 12.76 20.58
C GLY A 306 -14.34 12.46 22.09
N SER A 307 -15.48 12.00 22.61
CA SER A 307 -15.66 11.69 24.03
C SER A 307 -14.74 10.54 24.47
N ALA A 308 -14.54 10.39 25.79
CA ALA A 308 -13.78 9.27 26.36
C ALA A 308 -14.35 7.90 25.94
N LEU A 309 -15.66 7.81 25.76
CA LEU A 309 -16.31 6.60 25.27
C LEU A 309 -15.91 6.30 23.81
N GLU A 310 -15.89 7.30 22.93
CA GLU A 310 -15.49 7.13 21.53
C GLU A 310 -13.99 6.80 21.42
N LEU A 311 -13.14 7.39 22.27
CA LEU A 311 -11.73 7.02 22.37
C LEU A 311 -11.55 5.56 22.79
N LEU A 312 -12.32 5.10 23.79
CA LEU A 312 -12.30 3.70 24.24
C LEU A 312 -12.78 2.76 23.13
N LYS A 313 -13.88 3.10 22.43
CA LYS A 313 -14.36 2.33 21.25
C LYS A 313 -13.25 2.25 20.19
N ALA A 314 -12.63 3.38 19.84
CA ALA A 314 -11.55 3.40 18.86
C ALA A 314 -10.39 2.49 19.29
N ALA A 315 -9.92 2.55 20.54
CA ALA A 315 -8.87 1.67 21.03
C ALA A 315 -9.26 0.17 20.93
N ILE A 316 -10.49 -0.16 21.29
CA ILE A 316 -10.98 -1.55 21.21
C ILE A 316 -11.02 -2.02 19.76
N VAL A 317 -11.65 -1.29 18.84
CA VAL A 317 -11.93 -1.79 17.49
C VAL A 317 -10.73 -1.68 16.55
N PHE A 318 -9.88 -0.67 16.72
CA PHE A 318 -8.71 -0.50 15.86
C PHE A 318 -7.49 -1.30 16.33
N VAL A 319 -7.46 -1.76 17.59
CA VAL A 319 -6.32 -2.50 18.14
C VAL A 319 -6.75 -3.84 18.73
N VAL A 320 -7.62 -3.85 19.76
CA VAL A 320 -7.91 -5.08 20.53
C VAL A 320 -8.57 -6.12 19.65
N ILE A 321 -9.65 -5.76 18.94
CA ILE A 321 -10.37 -6.71 18.06
C ILE A 321 -9.47 -7.29 16.96
N PRO A 322 -8.73 -6.50 16.16
CA PRO A 322 -7.81 -7.04 15.16
C PRO A 322 -6.70 -7.93 15.75
N VAL A 323 -6.16 -7.58 16.91
CA VAL A 323 -5.12 -8.39 17.57
C VAL A 323 -5.68 -9.72 18.05
N VAL A 324 -6.79 -9.70 18.79
CA VAL A 324 -7.39 -10.92 19.35
C VAL A 324 -7.88 -11.85 18.24
N SER A 325 -8.64 -11.32 17.27
CA SER A 325 -9.09 -12.11 16.11
C SER A 325 -7.94 -12.60 15.26
N GLY A 326 -6.91 -11.78 15.06
CA GLY A 326 -5.69 -12.16 14.35
C GLY A 326 -4.98 -13.34 15.02
N PHE A 327 -4.75 -13.28 16.33
CA PHE A 327 -4.17 -14.41 17.10
C PHE A 327 -5.03 -15.67 16.99
N PHE A 328 -6.34 -15.53 17.14
CA PHE A 328 -7.27 -16.67 17.08
C PHE A 328 -7.20 -17.34 15.69
N PHE A 329 -7.37 -16.59 14.61
CA PHE A 329 -7.41 -17.18 13.27
C PHE A 329 -6.03 -17.63 12.77
N VAL A 330 -4.93 -16.95 13.12
CA VAL A 330 -3.59 -17.46 12.84
C VAL A 330 -3.38 -18.80 13.54
N LYS A 331 -3.73 -18.93 14.83
CA LYS A 331 -3.63 -20.20 15.56
C LYS A 331 -4.56 -21.28 14.96
N LEU A 332 -5.77 -20.91 14.57
CA LEU A 332 -6.73 -21.80 13.93
C LEU A 332 -6.13 -22.42 12.65
N PHE A 333 -5.63 -21.59 11.72
CA PHE A 333 -5.16 -22.05 10.41
C PHE A 333 -3.72 -22.58 10.39
N THR A 334 -2.94 -22.36 11.47
CA THR A 334 -1.56 -22.90 11.55
C THR A 334 -1.43 -24.09 12.47
N LYS A 335 -2.29 -24.23 13.52
CA LYS A 335 -2.16 -25.29 14.54
C LYS A 335 -3.36 -26.23 14.58
N ILE A 336 -4.59 -25.73 14.53
CA ILE A 336 -5.82 -26.54 14.67
C ILE A 336 -6.21 -27.13 13.32
N LEU A 337 -6.27 -26.29 12.28
CA LEU A 337 -6.49 -26.69 10.90
C LEU A 337 -5.24 -26.32 10.09
N PRO A 338 -4.16 -27.14 10.08
CA PRO A 338 -2.84 -26.75 9.59
C PRO A 338 -2.78 -26.63 8.07
N ILE A 339 -3.53 -25.67 7.51
CA ILE A 339 -3.60 -25.34 6.07
C ILE A 339 -2.40 -24.46 5.68
N ILE A 340 -1.89 -23.65 6.63
CA ILE A 340 -0.84 -22.66 6.42
C ILE A 340 0.32 -22.96 7.37
N LYS A 341 1.54 -22.85 6.86
CA LYS A 341 2.75 -22.98 7.69
C LYS A 341 3.27 -21.58 8.07
N PRO A 342 3.90 -21.41 9.25
CA PRO A 342 4.54 -20.13 9.64
C PRO A 342 5.53 -19.62 8.58
N GLU A 343 6.27 -20.50 7.91
CA GLU A 343 7.23 -20.19 6.86
C GLU A 343 6.58 -19.57 5.61
N ASP A 344 5.26 -19.80 5.42
CA ASP A 344 4.51 -19.18 4.32
C ASP A 344 4.43 -17.65 4.46
N TYR A 345 4.63 -17.10 5.68
CA TYR A 345 4.65 -15.67 5.96
C TYR A 345 6.05 -15.04 5.93
N LYS A 346 7.10 -15.83 5.67
CA LYS A 346 8.46 -15.31 5.57
C LYS A 346 8.59 -14.39 4.35
N LEU A 347 9.04 -13.17 4.57
CA LEU A 347 9.30 -12.18 3.54
C LEU A 347 10.78 -12.23 3.12
N ASN A 348 11.04 -12.16 1.83
CA ASN A 348 12.37 -12.05 1.24
C ASN A 348 12.60 -10.58 0.88
N LEU A 349 13.09 -9.80 1.84
CA LEU A 349 13.34 -8.36 1.74
C LEU A 349 14.83 -8.07 1.73
#